data_995b5a8b43b118eb03c742beec3f877c
#
_entry.id   995b5a8b43b118eb03c742beec3f877c
#
_cell.length_a   1.000
_cell.length_b   1.000
_cell.length_c   1.000
_cell.angle_alpha   90.00
_cell.angle_beta   90.00
_cell.angle_gamma   90.00
#
_symmetry.space_group_name_H-M   'P 1'
#
loop_
_entity.id
_entity.type
_entity.pdbx_description
1 polymer ?
#
loop_
_entity_poly.entity_id
_entity_poly.type
_entity_poly.pdbx_seq_one_letter_code
_entity_poly.pdbx_strand_id
1 'polypeptide(L)'
;AVLVNPSKNILEEIKDLPFDYYQIYGCSADEIGIIKSRYNIKIIVAITIKNQNDVLKHQEYKQIADIILFDSKGYEKSLSFDHKLIKDIKLDMKLMLAGNIQIDDNIEDYKEIADIIDISGGLETSGLKDISKINIFLDKIKQINNEA
;
A
#
# COMPACT_ATOMS: atom_id res chain seq x y z
N ALA A 1 11.00 2.85 -1.86
CA ALA A 1 11.52 2.30 -0.60
C ALA A 1 10.38 1.95 0.35
N VAL A 2 10.50 0.88 1.14
CA VAL A 2 9.53 0.49 2.17
C VAL A 2 10.19 0.59 3.54
N LEU A 3 9.60 1.36 4.45
CA LEU A 3 10.20 1.75 5.71
C LEU A 3 9.19 1.62 6.87
N VAL A 4 9.67 1.22 8.03
CA VAL A 4 8.88 1.15 9.27
C VAL A 4 9.54 2.02 10.32
N ASN A 5 8.84 3.05 10.81
CA ASN A 5 9.37 4.01 11.77
C ASN A 5 10.81 4.44 11.42
N PRO A 6 11.05 5.00 10.22
CA PRO A 6 12.41 5.28 9.77
C PRO A 6 13.09 6.31 10.65
N SER A 7 14.31 5.98 11.10
CA SER A 7 15.15 6.96 11.78
C SER A 7 15.68 8.01 10.80
N LYS A 8 16.06 9.17 11.33
CA LYS A 8 16.73 10.21 10.54
C LYS A 8 17.96 9.69 9.81
N ASN A 9 18.75 8.81 10.45
CA ASN A 9 19.96 8.26 9.85
C ASN A 9 19.65 7.44 8.60
N ILE A 10 18.66 6.55 8.66
CA ILE A 10 18.23 5.76 7.48
C ILE A 10 17.75 6.68 6.35
N LEU A 11 16.98 7.70 6.66
CA LEU A 11 16.51 8.65 5.64
C LEU A 11 17.68 9.43 5.00
N GLU A 12 18.67 9.83 5.77
CA GLU A 12 19.89 10.48 5.22
C GLU A 12 20.72 9.54 4.34
N GLU A 13 20.81 8.26 4.68
CA GLU A 13 21.54 7.26 3.89
C GLU A 13 20.90 6.97 2.54
N ILE A 14 19.56 7.03 2.46
CA ILE A 14 18.83 6.61 1.25
C ILE A 14 18.28 7.78 0.42
N LYS A 15 18.40 9.04 0.89
CA LYS A 15 17.79 10.21 0.24
C LYS A 15 18.21 10.45 -1.20
N ASP A 16 19.43 10.04 -1.54
CA ASP A 16 20.00 10.23 -2.88
C ASP A 16 19.82 8.99 -3.79
N LEU A 17 19.10 7.96 -3.29
CA LEU A 17 18.74 6.79 -4.11
C LEU A 17 17.55 7.12 -5.01
N PRO A 18 17.46 6.56 -6.22
CA PRO A 18 16.44 6.92 -7.21
C PRO A 18 15.08 6.25 -6.92
N PHE A 19 14.51 6.51 -5.76
CA PHE A 19 13.16 6.05 -5.44
C PHE A 19 12.12 7.08 -5.88
N ASP A 20 11.06 6.64 -6.56
CA ASP A 20 9.91 7.47 -6.90
C ASP A 20 9.04 7.76 -5.69
N TYR A 21 8.91 6.78 -4.77
CA TYR A 21 8.09 6.86 -3.57
C TYR A 21 8.78 6.21 -2.37
N TYR A 22 8.43 6.74 -1.19
CA TYR A 22 8.78 6.17 0.11
C TYR A 22 7.50 5.70 0.79
N GLN A 23 7.33 4.39 0.94
CA GLN A 23 6.22 3.78 1.65
C GLN A 23 6.56 3.68 3.14
N ILE A 24 5.80 4.37 3.98
CA ILE A 24 6.15 4.55 5.38
C ILE A 24 5.02 4.02 6.28
N TYR A 25 5.40 3.12 7.20
CA TYR A 25 4.57 2.60 8.27
C TYR A 25 4.91 3.23 9.61
N GLY A 26 3.90 3.40 10.48
CA GLY A 26 4.08 3.67 11.90
C GLY A 26 4.40 5.11 12.29
N CYS A 27 4.50 6.03 11.34
CA CYS A 27 4.70 7.45 11.63
C CYS A 27 3.37 8.18 11.74
N SER A 28 3.30 9.16 12.66
CA SER A 28 2.19 10.12 12.77
C SER A 28 2.13 11.09 11.58
N ALA A 29 1.03 11.80 11.44
CA ALA A 29 0.86 12.80 10.40
C ALA A 29 1.93 13.92 10.48
N ASP A 30 2.26 14.38 11.69
CA ASP A 30 3.30 15.39 11.90
C ASP A 30 4.68 14.89 11.46
N GLU A 31 5.04 13.65 11.84
CA GLU A 31 6.31 13.03 11.44
C GLU A 31 6.39 12.87 9.91
N ILE A 32 5.32 12.42 9.26
CA ILE A 32 5.23 12.34 7.79
C ILE A 32 5.40 13.70 7.15
N GLY A 33 4.75 14.75 7.69
CA GLY A 33 4.89 16.12 7.20
C GLY A 33 6.33 16.64 7.30
N ILE A 34 7.01 16.37 8.41
CA ILE A 34 8.42 16.72 8.62
C ILE A 34 9.32 15.99 7.61
N ILE A 35 9.13 14.68 7.45
CA ILE A 35 9.91 13.86 6.52
C ILE A 35 9.72 14.37 5.09
N LYS A 36 8.46 14.55 4.66
CA LYS A 36 8.13 15.03 3.31
C LYS A 36 8.77 16.37 2.99
N SER A 37 8.63 17.33 3.89
CA SER A 37 9.16 18.68 3.72
C SER A 37 10.68 18.71 3.71
N ARG A 38 11.32 17.92 4.60
CA ARG A 38 12.78 17.89 4.75
C ARG A 38 13.48 17.29 3.55
N TYR A 39 12.95 16.18 3.01
CA TYR A 39 13.60 15.40 1.97
C TYR A 39 13.01 15.65 0.57
N ASN A 40 11.93 16.44 0.49
CA ASN A 40 11.21 16.72 -0.77
C ASN A 40 10.85 15.44 -1.56
N ILE A 41 10.30 14.44 -0.86
CA ILE A 41 9.98 13.12 -1.39
C ILE A 41 8.47 12.89 -1.50
N LYS A 42 8.07 11.97 -2.37
CA LYS A 42 6.69 11.48 -2.43
C LYS A 42 6.49 10.34 -1.44
N ILE A 43 5.38 10.37 -0.71
CA ILE A 43 5.13 9.41 0.36
C ILE A 43 3.84 8.62 0.12
N ILE A 44 3.97 7.29 0.22
CA ILE A 44 2.86 6.37 0.42
C ILE A 44 2.74 6.16 1.93
N VAL A 45 1.65 6.65 2.52
CA VAL A 45 1.38 6.39 3.94
C VAL A 45 0.67 5.06 4.09
N ALA A 46 1.30 4.11 4.77
CA ALA A 46 0.76 2.78 4.99
C ALA A 46 0.04 2.70 6.34
N ILE A 47 -1.26 2.41 6.29
CA ILE A 47 -2.15 2.28 7.43
C ILE A 47 -2.51 0.81 7.61
N THR A 48 -2.15 0.26 8.76
CA THR A 48 -2.48 -1.12 9.12
C THR A 48 -3.92 -1.21 9.61
N ILE A 49 -4.75 -1.99 8.90
CA ILE A 49 -6.18 -2.12 9.17
C ILE A 49 -6.48 -3.40 9.96
N LYS A 50 -7.20 -3.23 11.07
CA LYS A 50 -7.78 -4.32 11.87
C LYS A 50 -9.30 -4.15 12.02
N ASN A 51 -9.77 -2.90 12.00
CA ASN A 51 -11.16 -2.54 12.21
C ASN A 51 -11.48 -1.18 11.57
N GLN A 52 -12.74 -0.76 11.60
CA GLN A 52 -13.21 0.49 11.01
C GLN A 52 -12.48 1.74 11.54
N ASN A 53 -12.10 1.77 12.82
CA ASN A 53 -11.41 2.93 13.38
C ASN A 53 -10.01 3.14 12.76
N ASP A 54 -9.33 2.04 12.37
CA ASP A 54 -8.04 2.15 11.70
C ASP A 54 -8.21 2.77 10.31
N VAL A 55 -9.30 2.45 9.63
CA VAL A 55 -9.61 3.03 8.32
C VAL A 55 -9.74 4.55 8.41
N LEU A 56 -10.40 5.07 9.46
CA LEU A 56 -10.60 6.51 9.65
C LEU A 56 -9.31 7.31 9.83
N LYS A 57 -8.21 6.66 10.20
CA LYS A 57 -6.89 7.31 10.34
C LYS A 57 -6.38 7.96 9.04
N HIS A 58 -6.87 7.51 7.87
CA HIS A 58 -6.50 8.17 6.61
C HIS A 58 -6.79 9.66 6.60
N GLN A 59 -7.77 10.11 7.39
CA GLN A 59 -8.15 11.52 7.47
C GLN A 59 -7.03 12.42 8.00
N GLU A 60 -6.17 11.89 8.87
CA GLU A 60 -5.02 12.59 9.44
C GLU A 60 -3.95 12.89 8.38
N TYR A 61 -3.91 12.10 7.29
CA TYR A 61 -2.88 12.17 6.26
C TYR A 61 -3.33 12.80 4.94
N LYS A 62 -4.61 13.22 4.82
CA LYS A 62 -5.21 13.71 3.56
C LYS A 62 -4.43 14.81 2.84
N GLN A 63 -3.75 15.70 3.58
CA GLN A 63 -3.02 16.85 3.00
C GLN A 63 -1.53 16.59 2.85
N ILE A 64 -1.04 15.46 3.31
CA ILE A 64 0.40 15.16 3.37
C ILE A 64 0.80 13.92 2.58
N ALA A 65 -0.04 12.89 2.53
CA ALA A 65 0.22 11.70 1.73
C ALA A 65 0.03 11.98 0.23
N ASP A 66 0.83 11.35 -0.61
CA ASP A 66 0.60 11.30 -2.06
C ASP A 66 -0.27 10.10 -2.44
N ILE A 67 -0.15 9.03 -1.68
CA ILE A 67 -0.96 7.79 -1.79
C ILE A 67 -1.25 7.29 -0.38
N ILE A 68 -2.46 6.81 -0.14
CA ILE A 68 -2.81 6.04 1.07
C ILE A 68 -2.77 4.55 0.70
N LEU A 69 -2.03 3.78 1.48
CA LEU A 69 -2.03 2.33 1.43
C LEU A 69 -2.81 1.77 2.62
N PHE A 70 -3.83 0.98 2.36
CA PHE A 70 -4.45 0.12 3.37
C PHE A 70 -3.87 -1.28 3.29
N ASP A 71 -3.30 -1.74 4.38
CA ASP A 71 -2.65 -3.04 4.49
C ASP A 71 -3.18 -3.82 5.70
N SER A 72 -3.13 -5.14 5.64
CA SER A 72 -3.45 -5.99 6.79
C SER A 72 -2.32 -5.97 7.82
N LYS A 73 -2.65 -6.35 9.05
CA LYS A 73 -1.65 -6.41 10.13
C LYS A 73 -0.65 -7.54 9.90
N GLY A 74 0.61 -7.20 9.90
CA GLY A 74 1.71 -8.10 10.24
C GLY A 74 2.61 -8.46 9.07
N TYR A 75 3.90 -8.39 9.34
CA TYR A 75 4.98 -9.01 8.55
C TYR A 75 4.94 -10.53 8.65
N GLU A 76 4.18 -11.09 9.60
CA GLU A 76 3.93 -12.51 9.80
C GLU A 76 2.53 -12.82 9.26
N LYS A 77 2.42 -13.81 8.38
CA LYS A 77 1.20 -14.34 7.72
C LYS A 77 -0.01 -13.43 7.91
N SER A 78 -0.17 -12.48 7.01
CA SER A 78 -1.18 -11.45 7.08
C SER A 78 -2.57 -12.06 7.24
N LEU A 79 -3.22 -11.71 8.34
CA LEU A 79 -4.66 -11.88 8.45
C LEU A 79 -5.28 -10.87 7.48
N SER A 80 -6.05 -11.34 6.51
CA SER A 80 -6.82 -10.45 5.64
C SER A 80 -7.74 -9.57 6.50
N PHE A 81 -7.87 -8.31 6.16
CA PHE A 81 -8.98 -7.51 6.68
C PHE A 81 -10.15 -7.56 5.70
N ASP A 82 -11.36 -7.30 6.18
CA ASP A 82 -12.53 -7.23 5.31
C ASP A 82 -12.48 -5.97 4.45
N HIS A 83 -12.21 -6.12 3.16
CA HIS A 83 -12.12 -5.01 2.20
C HIS A 83 -13.43 -4.21 2.09
N LYS A 84 -14.57 -4.73 2.58
CA LYS A 84 -15.82 -3.96 2.69
C LYS A 84 -15.69 -2.76 3.61
N LEU A 85 -14.74 -2.79 4.56
CA LEU A 85 -14.49 -1.66 5.46
C LEU A 85 -14.03 -0.39 4.73
N ILE A 86 -13.50 -0.53 3.52
CA ILE A 86 -12.97 0.59 2.73
C ILE A 86 -13.78 0.92 1.47
N LYS A 87 -14.81 0.14 1.17
CA LYS A 87 -15.61 0.28 -0.07
C LYS A 87 -16.24 1.65 -0.26
N ASP A 88 -16.66 2.27 0.84
CA ASP A 88 -17.37 3.55 0.80
C ASP A 88 -16.45 4.77 1.01
N ILE A 89 -15.13 4.52 1.07
CA ILE A 89 -14.15 5.58 1.28
C ILE A 89 -13.91 6.30 -0.03
N LYS A 90 -14.13 7.61 0.01
CA LYS A 90 -13.76 8.51 -1.09
C LYS A 90 -12.53 9.31 -0.67
N LEU A 91 -11.47 9.14 -1.42
CA LEU A 91 -10.24 9.91 -1.26
C LEU A 91 -10.06 10.85 -2.45
N ASP A 92 -9.53 12.05 -2.18
CA ASP A 92 -9.09 12.99 -3.22
C ASP A 92 -7.70 12.64 -3.78
N MET A 93 -7.17 11.48 -3.37
CA MET A 93 -5.86 10.95 -3.74
C MET A 93 -5.97 9.46 -4.07
N LYS A 94 -4.91 8.89 -4.65
CA LYS A 94 -4.89 7.46 -4.99
C LYS A 94 -4.92 6.58 -3.75
N LEU A 95 -5.73 5.54 -3.82
CA LEU A 95 -5.78 4.45 -2.85
C LEU A 95 -5.02 3.24 -3.36
N MET A 96 -4.13 2.73 -2.54
CA MET A 96 -3.40 1.48 -2.74
C MET A 96 -3.91 0.45 -1.74
N LEU A 97 -4.18 -0.76 -2.21
CA LEU A 97 -4.69 -1.86 -1.41
C LEU A 97 -3.69 -2.99 -1.34
N ALA A 98 -3.36 -3.40 -0.12
CA ALA A 98 -2.58 -4.60 0.19
C ALA A 98 -3.31 -5.49 1.20
N GLY A 99 -2.66 -6.50 1.69
CA GLY A 99 -3.15 -7.35 2.77
C GLY A 99 -3.79 -8.65 2.30
N ASN A 100 -2.95 -9.68 2.19
CA ASN A 100 -3.35 -11.05 1.86
C ASN A 100 -4.10 -11.21 0.52
N ILE A 101 -3.83 -10.35 -0.43
CA ILE A 101 -4.36 -10.50 -1.81
C ILE A 101 -3.73 -11.75 -2.43
N GLN A 102 -4.56 -12.61 -3.02
CA GLN A 102 -4.17 -13.87 -3.60
C GLN A 102 -4.34 -13.86 -5.12
N ILE A 103 -3.60 -14.74 -5.80
CA ILE A 103 -3.69 -14.86 -7.26
C ILE A 103 -5.08 -15.33 -7.72
N ASP A 104 -5.79 -16.07 -6.87
CA ASP A 104 -7.12 -16.62 -7.17
C ASP A 104 -8.26 -15.65 -6.81
N ASP A 105 -7.96 -14.52 -6.19
CA ASP A 105 -8.95 -13.48 -5.92
C ASP A 105 -9.54 -12.94 -7.23
N ASN A 106 -10.81 -12.53 -7.16
CA ASN A 106 -11.42 -11.80 -8.24
C ASN A 106 -10.96 -10.34 -8.19
N ILE A 107 -9.96 -10.00 -9.01
CA ILE A 107 -9.34 -8.67 -9.01
C ILE A 107 -10.33 -7.56 -9.43
N GLU A 108 -11.38 -7.88 -10.18
CA GLU A 108 -12.42 -6.92 -10.53
C GLU A 108 -13.14 -6.34 -9.30
N ASP A 109 -13.26 -7.13 -8.23
CA ASP A 109 -13.89 -6.68 -6.98
C ASP A 109 -13.08 -5.53 -6.33
N TYR A 110 -11.81 -5.39 -6.67
CA TYR A 110 -10.94 -4.32 -6.16
C TYR A 110 -10.94 -3.06 -7.03
N LYS A 111 -11.41 -3.12 -8.28
CA LYS A 111 -11.45 -2.00 -9.23
C LYS A 111 -12.25 -0.79 -8.69
N GLU A 112 -13.35 -1.07 -8.00
CA GLU A 112 -14.20 -0.05 -7.39
C GLU A 112 -13.66 0.47 -6.04
N ILE A 113 -12.59 -0.15 -5.52
CA ILE A 113 -12.08 0.11 -4.18
C ILE A 113 -10.73 0.82 -4.23
N ALA A 114 -9.84 0.43 -5.15
CA ALA A 114 -8.47 0.89 -5.15
C ALA A 114 -7.94 1.19 -6.57
N ASP A 115 -7.07 2.19 -6.65
CA ASP A 115 -6.35 2.54 -7.89
C ASP A 115 -5.12 1.67 -8.13
N ILE A 116 -4.56 1.12 -7.07
CA ILE A 116 -3.31 0.35 -7.08
C ILE A 116 -3.46 -0.89 -6.20
N ILE A 117 -3.02 -2.04 -6.69
CA ILE A 117 -2.96 -3.30 -5.94
C ILE A 117 -1.51 -3.62 -5.60
N ASP A 118 -1.26 -3.88 -4.32
CA ASP A 118 0.02 -4.38 -3.81
C ASP A 118 -0.14 -5.85 -3.40
N ILE A 119 0.47 -6.74 -4.15
CA ILE A 119 0.44 -8.18 -3.93
C ILE A 119 1.86 -8.71 -3.75
N SER A 120 2.10 -9.43 -2.66
CA SER A 120 3.41 -10.01 -2.36
C SER A 120 3.33 -11.51 -2.14
N GLY A 121 2.85 -11.98 -1.01
CA GLY A 121 2.79 -13.41 -0.66
C GLY A 121 1.93 -14.24 -1.62
N GLY A 122 0.87 -13.65 -2.19
CA GLY A 122 0.02 -14.31 -3.20
C GLY A 122 0.76 -14.70 -4.50
N LEU A 123 1.94 -14.08 -4.73
CA LEU A 123 2.81 -14.39 -5.88
C LEU A 123 3.99 -15.30 -5.52
N GLU A 124 3.88 -16.02 -4.38
CA GLU A 124 4.95 -16.91 -3.92
C GLU A 124 4.53 -18.37 -3.96
N THR A 125 5.51 -19.26 -4.17
CA THR A 125 5.41 -20.70 -3.98
C THR A 125 6.56 -21.12 -3.07
N SER A 126 6.24 -21.73 -1.93
CA SER A 126 7.21 -22.14 -0.90
C SER A 126 8.11 -20.97 -0.42
N GLY A 127 7.55 -19.74 -0.33
CA GLY A 127 8.26 -18.55 0.17
C GLY A 127 9.18 -17.88 -0.85
N LEU A 128 9.17 -18.30 -2.11
CA LEU A 128 9.92 -17.70 -3.22
C LEU A 128 8.98 -17.14 -4.27
N LYS A 129 9.35 -16.02 -4.88
CA LYS A 129 8.58 -15.42 -5.97
C LYS A 129 8.44 -16.39 -7.15
N ASP A 130 7.21 -16.61 -7.58
CA ASP A 130 6.84 -17.51 -8.66
C ASP A 130 6.53 -16.71 -9.92
N ILE A 131 7.40 -16.85 -10.93
CA ILE A 131 7.29 -16.14 -12.21
C ILE A 131 5.97 -16.46 -12.93
N SER A 132 5.48 -17.69 -12.82
CA SER A 132 4.22 -18.09 -13.45
C SER A 132 3.04 -17.36 -12.81
N LYS A 133 3.00 -17.27 -11.48
CA LYS A 133 1.99 -16.51 -10.76
C LYS A 133 2.05 -15.01 -11.09
N ILE A 134 3.26 -14.45 -11.17
CA ILE A 134 3.45 -13.05 -11.55
C ILE A 134 2.86 -12.78 -12.93
N ASN A 135 3.18 -13.62 -13.92
CA ASN A 135 2.67 -13.45 -15.27
C ASN A 135 1.14 -13.57 -15.33
N ILE A 136 0.56 -14.58 -14.67
CA ILE A 136 -0.89 -14.75 -14.59
C ILE A 136 -1.55 -13.52 -13.99
N PHE A 137 -1.00 -12.99 -12.89
CA PHE A 137 -1.55 -11.80 -12.24
C PHE A 137 -1.49 -10.58 -13.15
N LEU A 138 -0.34 -10.33 -13.79
CA LEU A 138 -0.17 -9.20 -14.72
C LEU A 138 -1.12 -9.31 -15.93
N ASP A 139 -1.38 -10.52 -16.43
CA ASP A 139 -2.32 -10.69 -17.54
C ASP A 139 -3.77 -10.43 -17.10
N LYS A 140 -4.17 -10.83 -15.88
CA LYS A 140 -5.47 -10.45 -15.29
C LYS A 140 -5.62 -8.92 -15.23
N ILE A 141 -4.61 -8.21 -14.71
CA ILE A 141 -4.61 -6.74 -14.62
C ILE A 141 -4.74 -6.09 -16.00
N LYS A 142 -4.01 -6.60 -17.01
CA LYS A 142 -4.12 -6.07 -18.38
C LYS A 142 -5.52 -6.25 -18.97
N GLN A 143 -6.16 -7.39 -18.74
CA GLN A 143 -7.53 -7.66 -19.22
C GLN A 143 -8.49 -6.64 -18.61
N ILE A 144 -8.49 -6.46 -17.28
CA ILE A 144 -9.34 -5.50 -16.57
C ILE A 144 -9.14 -4.07 -17.08
N ASN A 145 -7.90 -3.67 -17.34
CA ASN A 145 -7.59 -2.32 -17.83
C ASN A 145 -7.99 -2.11 -19.30
N ASN A 146 -8.06 -3.16 -20.12
CA ASN A 146 -8.47 -3.07 -21.52
C ASN A 146 -10.00 -3.10 -21.69
N GLU A 147 -10.73 -3.59 -20.70
CA GLU A 147 -12.20 -3.61 -20.69
C GLU A 147 -12.82 -2.31 -20.12
N ALA A 148 -11.99 -1.38 -19.67
CA ALA A 148 -12.36 -0.06 -19.14
C ALA A 148 -12.14 1.01 -20.19
#